data_398445ab6c336eb9e19795e3426beeb5
#
_entry.id   398445ab6c336eb9e19795e3426beeb5
#
_cell.length_a   1.000
_cell.length_b   1.000
_cell.length_c   1.000
_cell.angle_alpha   90.00
_cell.angle_beta   90.00
_cell.angle_gamma   90.00
#
_symmetry.space_group_name_H-M   'P 1'
#
loop_
_entity.id
_entity.type
_entity.pdbx_description
1 polymer ?
#
loop_
_entity_poly.entity_id
_entity_poly.type
_entity_poly.pdbx_seq_one_letter_code
_entity_poly.pdbx_strand_id
1 'polypeptide(L)'
;MLKHIIDFYKVSAPAPCNGDSLPEQKQRLKRLQWSTFLAATLGYSMYYVCRLSLNVVKKPIVDEGIFSETELGIIGSVLFFTYAIGKFSNGFLADRSNINRFMSTGLLVTALINLCLGFTNSFILFAILWGISGWFQSMGAASCVVGLSRWFTDKDRGSFYGFWSASHNIGEAMTFIIIASVVSALGWRYGFLGAGLVGLLGTLIIWRFFHDTPQSKGLPPVNAPKEKKVMSALETTEFNRAQKAVLRSPAIWILALSSAFMYISRYAVNSWGIFYLEAQKGYSTLDASFIISISSVCGIVGTMLSGVVSDRLFKGRRNVPALIFGLTNTLALCLFLLVPGVHFWLDALAMVLFGIGIGVLICFLGGLMAVDIAPRNASGAALGVVGIASYIGAGLQDVMSGILIEGQKTVVNGTDVYDFTYINWFWIGAALLSTLLALLVWNAKADTATTN
;
A
#
# COMPACT_ATOMS: atom_id res chain seq x y z
N MET A 1 -11.84 19.44 -26.01
CA MET A 1 -11.96 18.54 -24.86
C MET A 1 -10.60 18.18 -24.26
N LEU A 2 -9.67 17.56 -24.96
CA LEU A 2 -8.35 17.15 -24.43
C LEU A 2 -7.54 18.32 -23.84
N LYS A 3 -7.51 19.48 -24.50
CA LYS A 3 -6.83 20.69 -24.01
C LYS A 3 -7.38 21.15 -22.66
N HIS A 4 -8.69 21.14 -22.45
CA HIS A 4 -9.31 21.53 -21.17
C HIS A 4 -8.95 20.55 -20.04
N ILE A 5 -8.86 19.25 -20.34
CA ILE A 5 -8.43 18.23 -19.37
C ILE A 5 -6.96 18.49 -18.98
N ILE A 6 -6.09 18.70 -19.96
CA ILE A 6 -4.67 19.02 -19.70
C ILE A 6 -4.56 20.30 -18.88
N ASP A 7 -5.30 21.36 -19.24
CA ASP A 7 -5.26 22.63 -18.51
C ASP A 7 -5.80 22.50 -17.08
N PHE A 8 -6.80 21.63 -16.85
CA PHE A 8 -7.29 21.34 -15.51
C PHE A 8 -6.21 20.71 -14.61
N TYR A 9 -5.37 19.84 -15.16
CA TYR A 9 -4.31 19.18 -14.38
C TYR A 9 -2.98 19.94 -14.36
N LYS A 10 -2.80 21.05 -15.01
CA LYS A 10 -1.58 21.85 -14.95
C LYS A 10 -1.28 22.30 -13.52
N VAL A 11 0.01 22.29 -13.18
CA VAL A 11 0.51 22.89 -11.93
C VAL A 11 -0.01 24.32 -11.83
N SER A 12 -0.47 24.71 -10.65
CA SER A 12 -1.04 26.03 -10.40
C SER A 12 -0.01 27.13 -10.67
N ALA A 13 -0.43 28.18 -11.37
CA ALA A 13 0.38 29.36 -11.58
C ALA A 13 0.74 30.03 -10.23
N PRO A 14 1.92 30.67 -10.13
CA PRO A 14 2.27 31.45 -8.96
C PRO A 14 1.25 32.58 -8.73
N ALA A 15 0.80 32.73 -7.48
CA ALA A 15 -0.01 33.88 -7.07
C ALA A 15 0.89 35.06 -6.69
N PRO A 16 0.43 36.31 -6.82
CA PRO A 16 1.17 37.48 -6.36
C PRO A 16 1.47 37.39 -4.85
N CYS A 17 2.62 37.90 -4.44
CA CYS A 17 2.99 37.97 -3.02
C CYS A 17 2.01 38.90 -2.29
N ASN A 18 1.53 38.48 -1.12
CA ASN A 18 0.49 39.21 -0.36
C ASN A 18 1.02 40.44 0.41
N GLY A 19 2.31 40.80 0.27
CA GLY A 19 2.90 41.88 1.06
C GLY A 19 3.11 41.56 2.55
N ASP A 20 2.93 40.29 2.95
CA ASP A 20 3.10 39.83 4.34
C ASP A 20 4.54 40.07 4.81
N SER A 21 4.71 40.46 6.08
CA SER A 21 6.03 40.52 6.73
C SER A 21 6.69 39.14 6.79
N LEU A 22 8.03 39.08 6.91
CA LEU A 22 8.75 37.80 7.02
C LEU A 22 8.22 36.86 8.13
N PRO A 23 7.87 37.35 9.35
CA PRO A 23 7.27 36.50 10.39
C PRO A 23 5.91 35.93 9.96
N GLU A 24 5.04 36.75 9.37
CA GLU A 24 3.72 36.35 8.89
C GLU A 24 3.81 35.32 7.77
N GLN A 25 4.72 35.49 6.82
CA GLN A 25 5.01 34.51 5.76
C GLN A 25 5.41 33.15 6.33
N LYS A 26 6.29 33.13 7.35
CA LYS A 26 6.72 31.91 8.02
C LYS A 26 5.56 31.22 8.75
N GLN A 27 4.73 31.97 9.45
CA GLN A 27 3.56 31.43 10.15
C GLN A 27 2.54 30.85 9.16
N ARG A 28 2.26 31.56 8.07
CA ARG A 28 1.36 31.14 7.01
C ARG A 28 1.89 29.89 6.29
N LEU A 29 3.19 29.84 5.99
CA LEU A 29 3.84 28.66 5.42
C LEU A 29 3.65 27.45 6.32
N LYS A 30 3.96 27.56 7.61
CA LYS A 30 3.80 26.48 8.57
C LYS A 30 2.36 25.98 8.66
N ARG A 31 1.38 26.89 8.68
CA ARG A 31 -0.05 26.52 8.70
C ARG A 31 -0.44 25.74 7.43
N LEU A 32 0.01 26.15 6.25
CA LEU A 32 -0.28 25.48 4.99
C LEU A 32 0.46 24.16 4.84
N GLN A 33 1.67 24.04 5.37
CA GLN A 33 2.42 22.78 5.46
C GLN A 33 1.64 21.74 6.27
N TRP A 34 1.16 22.10 7.47
CA TRP A 34 0.35 21.21 8.29
C TRP A 34 -1.00 20.87 7.64
N SER A 35 -1.66 21.84 7.03
CA SER A 35 -2.90 21.59 6.26
C SER A 35 -2.67 20.58 5.15
N THR A 36 -1.61 20.74 4.36
CA THR A 36 -1.25 19.85 3.26
C THR A 36 -0.86 18.46 3.78
N PHE A 37 -0.06 18.39 4.85
CA PHE A 37 0.36 17.12 5.44
C PHE A 37 -0.82 16.32 6.01
N LEU A 38 -1.69 16.97 6.79
CA LEU A 38 -2.86 16.30 7.37
C LEU A 38 -3.85 15.87 6.29
N ALA A 39 -4.09 16.71 5.27
CA ALA A 39 -4.94 16.35 4.15
C ALA A 39 -4.38 15.20 3.31
N ALA A 40 -3.05 15.14 3.10
CA ALA A 40 -2.38 14.02 2.46
C ALA A 40 -2.53 12.72 3.27
N THR A 41 -2.34 12.80 4.60
CA THR A 41 -2.42 11.65 5.49
C THR A 41 -3.85 11.10 5.58
N LEU A 42 -4.81 11.95 5.91
CA LEU A 42 -6.23 11.55 6.01
C LEU A 42 -6.78 11.12 4.66
N GLY A 43 -6.52 11.89 3.60
CA GLY A 43 -6.98 11.56 2.26
C GLY A 43 -6.44 10.21 1.79
N TYR A 44 -5.16 9.92 2.03
CA TYR A 44 -4.58 8.63 1.67
C TYR A 44 -5.11 7.48 2.52
N SER A 45 -5.41 7.70 3.80
CA SER A 45 -6.12 6.72 4.63
C SER A 45 -7.50 6.37 4.05
N MET A 46 -8.24 7.37 3.53
CA MET A 46 -9.56 7.14 2.91
C MET A 46 -9.47 6.41 1.56
N TYR A 47 -8.36 6.54 0.82
CA TYR A 47 -8.07 5.65 -0.31
C TYR A 47 -8.02 4.18 0.12
N TYR A 48 -7.41 3.90 1.29
CA TYR A 48 -7.34 2.54 1.82
C TYR A 48 -8.70 2.01 2.26
N VAL A 49 -9.57 2.86 2.80
CA VAL A 49 -10.96 2.46 3.11
C VAL A 49 -11.67 1.97 1.86
N CYS A 50 -11.57 2.71 0.75
CA CYS A 50 -12.16 2.31 -0.52
C CYS A 50 -11.49 1.06 -1.13
N ARG A 51 -10.19 0.83 -0.88
CA ARG A 51 -9.43 -0.32 -1.40
C ARG A 51 -9.78 -1.61 -0.71
N LEU A 52 -9.97 -1.57 0.60
CA LEU A 52 -10.08 -2.77 1.43
C LEU A 52 -11.54 -3.12 1.76
N SER A 53 -12.50 -2.35 1.25
CA SER A 53 -13.93 -2.62 1.42
C SER A 53 -14.30 -4.04 0.97
N LEU A 54 -13.74 -4.52 -0.15
CA LEU A 54 -13.96 -5.88 -0.65
C LEU A 54 -13.53 -6.95 0.36
N ASN A 55 -12.46 -6.72 1.12
CA ASN A 55 -11.90 -7.74 2.01
C ASN A 55 -12.82 -8.05 3.20
N VAL A 56 -13.64 -7.09 3.62
CA VAL A 56 -14.61 -7.23 4.70
C VAL A 56 -15.87 -7.98 4.24
N VAL A 57 -16.20 -7.89 2.97
CA VAL A 57 -17.48 -8.36 2.43
C VAL A 57 -17.39 -9.70 1.69
N LYS A 58 -16.19 -10.29 1.56
CA LYS A 58 -15.99 -11.53 0.79
C LYS A 58 -16.87 -12.67 1.27
N LYS A 59 -16.87 -12.96 2.57
CA LYS A 59 -17.66 -14.07 3.13
C LYS A 59 -19.17 -13.84 2.97
N PRO A 60 -19.75 -12.68 3.35
CA PRO A 60 -21.15 -12.39 3.09
C PRO A 60 -21.57 -12.50 1.62
N ILE A 61 -20.71 -12.12 0.67
CA ILE A 61 -21.00 -12.24 -0.77
C ILE A 61 -21.07 -13.72 -1.21
N VAL A 62 -20.16 -14.55 -0.69
CA VAL A 62 -20.17 -16.00 -0.96
C VAL A 62 -21.38 -16.65 -0.33
N ASP A 63 -21.74 -16.32 0.92
CA ASP A 63 -22.88 -16.88 1.62
C ASP A 63 -24.23 -16.56 0.94
N GLU A 64 -24.33 -15.40 0.27
CA GLU A 64 -25.48 -15.05 -0.57
C GLU A 64 -25.44 -15.68 -1.96
N GLY A 65 -24.36 -16.42 -2.32
CA GLY A 65 -24.18 -17.06 -3.63
C GLY A 65 -24.04 -16.10 -4.80
N ILE A 66 -23.57 -14.86 -4.54
CA ILE A 66 -23.40 -13.81 -5.55
C ILE A 66 -22.15 -14.07 -6.39
N PHE A 67 -21.02 -14.35 -5.73
CA PHE A 67 -19.74 -14.69 -6.36
C PHE A 67 -19.10 -15.87 -5.63
N SER A 68 -18.37 -16.71 -6.40
CA SER A 68 -17.53 -17.76 -5.81
C SER A 68 -16.23 -17.15 -5.24
N GLU A 69 -15.52 -17.95 -4.45
CA GLU A 69 -14.23 -17.59 -3.85
C GLU A 69 -13.18 -17.30 -4.95
N THR A 70 -13.18 -18.09 -6.03
CA THR A 70 -12.31 -17.88 -7.21
C THR A 70 -12.64 -16.57 -7.91
N GLU A 71 -13.93 -16.26 -8.12
CA GLU A 71 -14.34 -14.99 -8.72
C GLU A 71 -13.90 -13.80 -7.86
N LEU A 72 -14.03 -13.89 -6.54
CA LEU A 72 -13.55 -12.84 -5.62
C LEU A 72 -12.03 -12.71 -5.62
N GLY A 73 -11.30 -13.81 -5.77
CA GLY A 73 -9.86 -13.81 -5.95
C GLY A 73 -9.43 -13.11 -7.24
N ILE A 74 -10.11 -13.39 -8.35
CA ILE A 74 -9.88 -12.72 -9.65
C ILE A 74 -10.19 -11.22 -9.53
N ILE A 75 -11.33 -10.83 -8.96
CA ILE A 75 -11.69 -9.43 -8.75
C ILE A 75 -10.60 -8.71 -7.95
N GLY A 76 -10.18 -9.27 -6.81
CA GLY A 76 -9.12 -8.69 -5.99
C GLY A 76 -7.81 -8.51 -6.74
N SER A 77 -7.41 -9.52 -7.53
CA SER A 77 -6.17 -9.51 -8.29
C SER A 77 -6.11 -8.43 -9.37
N VAL A 78 -7.23 -8.18 -10.05
CA VAL A 78 -7.32 -7.15 -11.10
C VAL A 78 -6.96 -5.77 -10.55
N LEU A 79 -7.37 -5.45 -9.32
CA LEU A 79 -6.98 -4.20 -8.66
C LEU A 79 -5.45 -4.11 -8.49
N PHE A 80 -4.79 -5.18 -8.03
CA PHE A 80 -3.34 -5.15 -7.82
C PHE A 80 -2.57 -4.99 -9.12
N PHE A 81 -2.96 -5.66 -10.19
CA PHE A 81 -2.30 -5.54 -11.49
C PHE A 81 -2.49 -4.14 -12.10
N THR A 82 -3.72 -3.62 -12.08
CA THR A 82 -3.99 -2.27 -12.59
C THR A 82 -3.34 -1.18 -11.73
N TYR A 83 -3.26 -1.39 -10.41
CA TYR A 83 -2.52 -0.50 -9.52
C TYR A 83 -1.02 -0.50 -9.82
N ALA A 84 -0.41 -1.66 -10.11
CA ALA A 84 1.00 -1.75 -10.48
C ALA A 84 1.30 -0.93 -11.75
N ILE A 85 0.46 -1.08 -12.79
CA ILE A 85 0.54 -0.29 -14.03
C ILE A 85 0.31 1.19 -13.74
N GLY A 86 -0.72 1.49 -12.95
CA GLY A 86 -1.07 2.83 -12.54
C GLY A 86 0.05 3.51 -11.75
N LYS A 87 0.72 2.80 -10.85
CA LYS A 87 1.83 3.33 -10.05
C LYS A 87 2.98 3.80 -10.94
N PHE A 88 3.25 3.10 -12.02
CA PHE A 88 4.25 3.51 -13.01
C PHE A 88 3.79 4.76 -13.76
N SER A 89 2.62 4.75 -14.41
CA SER A 89 2.12 5.86 -15.22
C SER A 89 1.83 7.11 -14.40
N ASN A 90 1.15 6.97 -13.26
CA ASN A 90 0.75 8.07 -12.40
C ASN A 90 1.92 8.71 -11.64
N GLY A 91 3.03 7.99 -11.44
CA GLY A 91 4.27 8.57 -10.93
C GLY A 91 4.77 9.71 -11.84
N PHE A 92 4.85 9.47 -13.14
CA PHE A 92 5.26 10.50 -14.11
C PHE A 92 4.23 11.63 -14.29
N LEU A 93 2.94 11.29 -14.22
CA LEU A 93 1.86 12.27 -14.36
C LEU A 93 1.80 13.21 -13.15
N ALA A 94 1.99 12.71 -11.94
CA ALA A 94 1.93 13.50 -10.72
C ALA A 94 2.99 14.62 -10.69
N ASP A 95 4.21 14.35 -11.16
CA ASP A 95 5.30 15.34 -11.20
C ASP A 95 4.94 16.60 -12.00
N ARG A 96 4.10 16.44 -13.03
CA ARG A 96 3.69 17.49 -13.96
C ARG A 96 2.30 18.03 -13.68
N SER A 97 1.62 17.49 -12.66
CA SER A 97 0.23 17.78 -12.38
C SER A 97 0.04 18.68 -11.15
N ASN A 98 -1.11 19.34 -11.11
CA ASN A 98 -1.66 19.89 -9.88
C ASN A 98 -2.05 18.73 -8.97
N ILE A 99 -1.28 18.51 -7.92
CA ILE A 99 -1.42 17.36 -7.03
C ILE A 99 -2.75 17.34 -6.27
N ASN A 100 -3.31 18.51 -5.96
CA ASN A 100 -4.64 18.59 -5.33
C ASN A 100 -5.71 17.97 -6.25
N ARG A 101 -5.78 18.46 -7.49
CA ARG A 101 -6.78 18.01 -8.47
C ARG A 101 -6.54 16.55 -8.85
N PHE A 102 -5.26 16.16 -9.00
CA PHE A 102 -4.88 14.80 -9.37
C PHE A 102 -5.29 13.79 -8.29
N MET A 103 -4.95 14.05 -7.03
CA MET A 103 -5.32 13.20 -5.91
C MET A 103 -6.85 13.18 -5.69
N SER A 104 -7.50 14.34 -5.74
CA SER A 104 -8.96 14.42 -5.57
C SER A 104 -9.71 13.63 -6.63
N THR A 105 -9.28 13.69 -7.91
CA THR A 105 -9.90 12.92 -9.00
C THR A 105 -9.75 11.42 -8.75
N GLY A 106 -8.55 10.97 -8.37
CA GLY A 106 -8.31 9.55 -8.08
C GLY A 106 -9.24 9.01 -7.00
N LEU A 107 -9.38 9.77 -5.89
CA LEU A 107 -10.27 9.34 -4.80
C LEU A 107 -11.76 9.46 -5.19
N LEU A 108 -12.14 10.51 -5.90
CA LEU A 108 -13.52 10.69 -6.37
C LEU A 108 -13.98 9.53 -7.24
N VAL A 109 -13.18 9.15 -8.25
CA VAL A 109 -13.52 8.03 -9.13
C VAL A 109 -13.58 6.72 -8.33
N THR A 110 -12.62 6.48 -7.45
CA THR A 110 -12.61 5.30 -6.57
C THR A 110 -13.85 5.25 -5.66
N ALA A 111 -14.26 6.39 -5.09
CA ALA A 111 -15.45 6.49 -4.26
C ALA A 111 -16.73 6.19 -5.05
N LEU A 112 -16.87 6.78 -6.23
CA LEU A 112 -18.03 6.53 -7.12
C LEU A 112 -18.10 5.07 -7.55
N ILE A 113 -16.97 4.44 -7.84
CA ILE A 113 -16.89 2.99 -8.13
C ILE A 113 -17.39 2.20 -6.93
N ASN A 114 -16.92 2.48 -5.71
CA ASN A 114 -17.43 1.79 -4.53
C ASN A 114 -18.96 1.93 -4.40
N LEU A 115 -19.52 3.12 -4.62
CA LEU A 115 -20.98 3.30 -4.62
C LEU A 115 -21.65 2.40 -5.67
N CYS A 116 -21.12 2.33 -6.90
CA CYS A 116 -21.68 1.48 -7.96
C CYS A 116 -21.63 -0.02 -7.60
N LEU A 117 -20.55 -0.46 -6.95
CA LEU A 117 -20.36 -1.88 -6.59
C LEU A 117 -21.41 -2.39 -5.61
N GLY A 118 -21.95 -1.52 -4.75
CA GLY A 118 -23.06 -1.88 -3.87
C GLY A 118 -24.36 -2.27 -4.60
N PHE A 119 -24.48 -1.97 -5.91
CA PHE A 119 -25.69 -2.21 -6.69
C PHE A 119 -25.54 -3.27 -7.79
N THR A 120 -24.34 -3.84 -8.00
CA THR A 120 -24.14 -4.83 -9.07
C THR A 120 -23.88 -6.24 -8.54
N ASN A 121 -24.43 -7.25 -9.26
CA ASN A 121 -24.16 -8.67 -9.06
C ASN A 121 -23.44 -9.28 -10.28
N SER A 122 -23.04 -8.48 -11.25
CA SER A 122 -22.31 -8.97 -12.42
C SER A 122 -20.82 -9.06 -12.12
N PHE A 123 -20.27 -10.27 -12.18
CA PHE A 123 -18.84 -10.53 -11.99
C PHE A 123 -17.99 -9.68 -12.96
N ILE A 124 -18.34 -9.66 -14.25
CA ILE A 124 -17.57 -8.92 -15.27
C ILE A 124 -17.56 -7.41 -14.96
N LEU A 125 -18.74 -6.84 -14.67
CA LEU A 125 -18.85 -5.43 -14.36
C LEU A 125 -18.09 -5.08 -13.08
N PHE A 126 -18.18 -5.95 -12.06
CA PHE A 126 -17.48 -5.77 -10.79
C PHE A 126 -15.95 -5.79 -11.00
N ALA A 127 -15.44 -6.77 -11.75
CA ALA A 127 -14.01 -6.89 -12.06
C ALA A 127 -13.49 -5.67 -12.85
N ILE A 128 -14.25 -5.19 -13.85
CA ILE A 128 -13.89 -4.01 -14.64
C ILE A 128 -13.85 -2.76 -13.75
N LEU A 129 -14.89 -2.51 -12.97
CA LEU A 129 -14.96 -1.36 -12.08
C LEU A 129 -13.84 -1.40 -11.02
N TRP A 130 -13.58 -2.59 -10.44
CA TRP A 130 -12.51 -2.76 -9.46
C TRP A 130 -11.13 -2.56 -10.06
N GLY A 131 -10.92 -3.00 -11.30
CA GLY A 131 -9.71 -2.76 -12.06
C GLY A 131 -9.49 -1.28 -12.38
N ILE A 132 -10.52 -0.57 -12.82
CA ILE A 132 -10.47 0.88 -13.03
C ILE A 132 -10.11 1.58 -11.71
N SER A 133 -10.76 1.17 -10.59
CA SER A 133 -10.44 1.68 -9.27
C SER A 133 -8.95 1.52 -8.93
N GLY A 134 -8.34 0.36 -9.25
CA GLY A 134 -6.91 0.10 -9.00
C GLY A 134 -6.00 1.13 -9.66
N TRP A 135 -6.25 1.47 -10.92
CA TRP A 135 -5.46 2.50 -11.62
C TRP A 135 -5.62 3.89 -10.98
N PHE A 136 -6.86 4.31 -10.68
CA PHE A 136 -7.13 5.61 -10.06
C PHE A 136 -6.59 5.69 -8.62
N GLN A 137 -6.57 4.60 -7.88
CA GLN A 137 -6.02 4.54 -6.53
C GLN A 137 -4.51 4.81 -6.50
N SER A 138 -3.78 4.46 -7.55
CA SER A 138 -2.34 4.74 -7.61
C SER A 138 -2.00 6.23 -7.68
N MET A 139 -2.96 7.10 -8.04
CA MET A 139 -2.81 8.56 -8.03
C MET A 139 -2.59 9.11 -6.61
N GLY A 140 -3.10 8.44 -5.59
CA GLY A 140 -3.01 8.90 -4.20
C GLY A 140 -1.57 8.98 -3.69
N ALA A 141 -0.83 7.86 -3.73
CA ALA A 141 0.55 7.81 -3.25
C ALA A 141 1.47 8.76 -4.03
N ALA A 142 1.36 8.79 -5.36
CA ALA A 142 2.16 9.66 -6.21
C ALA A 142 1.98 11.14 -5.83
N SER A 143 0.72 11.59 -5.67
CA SER A 143 0.41 12.96 -5.27
C SER A 143 0.96 13.33 -3.90
N CYS A 144 0.86 12.42 -2.92
CA CYS A 144 1.38 12.67 -1.57
C CYS A 144 2.90 12.84 -1.58
N VAL A 145 3.64 11.96 -2.26
CA VAL A 145 5.11 12.04 -2.36
C VAL A 145 5.54 13.34 -3.02
N VAL A 146 4.91 13.72 -4.14
CA VAL A 146 5.18 14.99 -4.83
C VAL A 146 4.81 16.17 -3.95
N GLY A 147 3.67 16.12 -3.24
CA GLY A 147 3.23 17.16 -2.31
C GLY A 147 4.23 17.39 -1.19
N LEU A 148 4.67 16.32 -0.52
CA LEU A 148 5.69 16.42 0.53
C LEU A 148 7.00 17.04 -0.01
N SER A 149 7.40 16.70 -1.24
CA SER A 149 8.61 17.28 -1.85
C SER A 149 8.48 18.76 -2.20
N ARG A 150 7.26 19.25 -2.48
CA ARG A 150 7.00 20.66 -2.80
C ARG A 150 6.87 21.54 -1.56
N TRP A 151 6.35 20.97 -0.45
CA TRP A 151 6.00 21.71 0.76
C TRP A 151 7.03 21.63 1.89
N PHE A 152 7.91 20.64 1.88
CA PHE A 152 8.90 20.44 2.94
C PHE A 152 10.33 20.52 2.41
N THR A 153 11.25 21.01 3.27
CA THR A 153 12.68 21.07 2.94
C THR A 153 13.24 19.67 2.76
N ASP A 154 14.34 19.54 2.00
CA ASP A 154 15.03 18.26 1.84
C ASP A 154 15.47 17.65 3.19
N LYS A 155 15.70 18.50 4.22
CA LYS A 155 16.05 18.10 5.59
C LYS A 155 14.85 17.48 6.34
N ASP A 156 13.67 18.07 6.22
CA ASP A 156 12.49 17.70 7.02
C ASP A 156 11.62 16.63 6.30
N ARG A 157 11.71 16.59 4.97
CA ARG A 157 10.90 15.71 4.11
C ARG A 157 10.92 14.26 4.54
N GLY A 158 12.09 13.74 4.95
CA GLY A 158 12.22 12.35 5.40
C GLY A 158 11.35 12.03 6.61
N SER A 159 11.31 12.90 7.61
CA SER A 159 10.49 12.75 8.80
C SER A 159 9.00 12.80 8.48
N PHE A 160 8.58 13.80 7.69
CA PHE A 160 7.17 13.92 7.27
C PHE A 160 6.72 12.75 6.38
N TYR A 161 7.60 12.24 5.51
CA TYR A 161 7.34 11.03 4.73
C TYR A 161 7.16 9.81 5.63
N GLY A 162 8.00 9.65 6.65
CA GLY A 162 7.89 8.57 7.63
C GLY A 162 6.55 8.58 8.36
N PHE A 163 6.11 9.75 8.86
CA PHE A 163 4.79 9.90 9.48
C PHE A 163 3.64 9.67 8.50
N TRP A 164 3.73 10.23 7.28
CA TRP A 164 2.73 10.00 6.25
C TRP A 164 2.62 8.52 5.88
N SER A 165 3.71 7.78 5.89
CA SER A 165 3.69 6.35 5.54
C SER A 165 2.80 5.52 6.47
N ALA A 166 2.51 5.98 7.70
CA ALA A 166 1.55 5.34 8.60
C ALA A 166 0.09 5.43 8.11
N SER A 167 -0.21 6.33 7.17
CA SER A 167 -1.58 6.56 6.68
C SER A 167 -2.24 5.33 6.06
N HIS A 168 -1.46 4.43 5.43
CA HIS A 168 -2.01 3.19 4.90
C HIS A 168 -2.49 2.25 6.02
N ASN A 169 -1.73 2.09 7.10
CA ASN A 169 -2.15 1.29 8.25
C ASN A 169 -3.35 1.90 8.98
N ILE A 170 -3.40 3.25 9.07
CA ILE A 170 -4.57 3.96 9.61
C ILE A 170 -5.81 3.65 8.76
N GLY A 171 -5.70 3.73 7.44
CA GLY A 171 -6.79 3.41 6.53
C GLY A 171 -7.22 1.94 6.59
N GLU A 172 -6.27 1.01 6.72
CA GLU A 172 -6.55 -0.42 6.93
C GLU A 172 -7.35 -0.62 8.23
N ALA A 173 -6.88 -0.08 9.36
CA ALA A 173 -7.58 -0.19 10.64
C ALA A 173 -8.98 0.46 10.60
N MET A 174 -9.10 1.64 9.98
CA MET A 174 -10.40 2.29 9.78
C MET A 174 -11.36 1.40 8.97
N THR A 175 -10.90 0.75 7.93
CA THR A 175 -11.73 -0.15 7.12
C THR A 175 -12.24 -1.31 7.95
N PHE A 176 -11.34 -2.02 8.62
CA PHE A 176 -11.69 -3.22 9.38
C PHE A 176 -12.57 -2.93 10.61
N ILE A 177 -12.60 -1.68 11.09
CA ILE A 177 -13.50 -1.29 12.19
C ILE A 177 -14.79 -0.68 11.63
N ILE A 178 -14.70 0.38 10.83
CA ILE A 178 -15.88 1.16 10.39
C ILE A 178 -16.70 0.36 9.38
N ILE A 179 -16.06 -0.17 8.33
CA ILE A 179 -16.79 -0.87 7.28
C ILE A 179 -17.36 -2.21 7.81
N ALA A 180 -16.61 -2.92 8.67
CA ALA A 180 -17.11 -4.13 9.28
C ALA A 180 -18.35 -3.87 10.16
N SER A 181 -18.37 -2.76 10.91
CA SER A 181 -19.55 -2.36 11.69
C SER A 181 -20.77 -2.10 10.79
N VAL A 182 -20.55 -1.43 9.65
CA VAL A 182 -21.61 -1.19 8.67
C VAL A 182 -22.09 -2.51 8.04
N VAL A 183 -21.18 -3.39 7.66
CA VAL A 183 -21.51 -4.71 7.07
C VAL A 183 -22.28 -5.57 8.04
N SER A 184 -21.85 -5.65 9.30
CA SER A 184 -22.51 -6.41 10.34
C SER A 184 -23.93 -5.92 10.64
N ALA A 185 -24.16 -4.60 10.56
CA ALA A 185 -25.47 -4.01 10.87
C ALA A 185 -26.43 -3.99 9.69
N LEU A 186 -25.94 -3.76 8.47
CA LEU A 186 -26.77 -3.43 7.29
C LEU A 186 -26.54 -4.37 6.09
N GLY A 187 -25.51 -5.23 6.15
CA GLY A 187 -25.15 -6.14 5.07
C GLY A 187 -24.04 -5.59 4.14
N TRP A 188 -23.52 -6.49 3.29
CA TRP A 188 -22.31 -6.23 2.50
C TRP A 188 -22.44 -5.08 1.48
N ARG A 189 -23.62 -4.85 0.92
CA ARG A 189 -23.88 -3.76 -0.03
C ARG A 189 -23.62 -2.40 0.60
N TYR A 190 -24.06 -2.23 1.85
CA TYR A 190 -23.83 -1.02 2.63
C TYR A 190 -22.34 -0.85 3.00
N GLY A 191 -21.56 -1.93 3.04
CA GLY A 191 -20.11 -1.87 3.18
C GLY A 191 -19.46 -1.06 2.05
N PHE A 192 -19.83 -1.33 0.80
CA PHE A 192 -19.37 -0.54 -0.36
C PHE A 192 -19.92 0.88 -0.36
N LEU A 193 -21.20 1.06 -0.04
CA LEU A 193 -21.78 2.40 0.06
C LEU A 193 -21.09 3.24 1.14
N GLY A 194 -20.85 2.65 2.31
CA GLY A 194 -20.11 3.28 3.40
C GLY A 194 -18.69 3.69 2.99
N ALA A 195 -17.96 2.78 2.34
CA ALA A 195 -16.63 3.07 1.81
C ALA A 195 -16.65 4.20 0.77
N GLY A 196 -17.63 4.19 -0.13
CA GLY A 196 -17.84 5.25 -1.11
C GLY A 196 -18.11 6.62 -0.46
N LEU A 197 -18.97 6.67 0.57
CA LEU A 197 -19.24 7.90 1.32
C LEU A 197 -18.00 8.43 2.04
N VAL A 198 -17.22 7.56 2.67
CA VAL A 198 -15.92 7.93 3.26
C VAL A 198 -14.97 8.46 2.20
N GLY A 199 -14.92 7.85 1.01
CA GLY A 199 -14.13 8.32 -0.11
C GLY A 199 -14.56 9.69 -0.62
N LEU A 200 -15.86 9.96 -0.71
CA LEU A 200 -16.39 11.30 -1.07
C LEU A 200 -15.99 12.36 -0.04
N LEU A 201 -16.11 12.04 1.26
CA LEU A 201 -15.66 12.94 2.33
C LEU A 201 -14.15 13.21 2.20
N GLY A 202 -13.34 12.17 1.94
CA GLY A 202 -11.91 12.30 1.68
C GLY A 202 -11.59 13.18 0.49
N THR A 203 -12.37 13.06 -0.58
CA THR A 203 -12.23 13.92 -1.77
C THR A 203 -12.43 15.39 -1.42
N LEU A 204 -13.46 15.71 -0.61
CA LEU A 204 -13.71 17.09 -0.15
C LEU A 204 -12.57 17.59 0.76
N ILE A 205 -12.04 16.77 1.64
CA ILE A 205 -10.90 17.11 2.51
C ILE A 205 -9.67 17.44 1.64
N ILE A 206 -9.34 16.57 0.69
CA ILE A 206 -8.20 16.77 -0.21
C ILE A 206 -8.42 18.07 -1.01
N TRP A 207 -9.56 18.21 -1.65
CA TRP A 207 -9.88 19.38 -2.47
C TRP A 207 -9.74 20.70 -1.70
N ARG A 208 -10.14 20.74 -0.43
CA ARG A 208 -10.14 21.95 0.39
C ARG A 208 -8.79 22.24 1.05
N PHE A 209 -8.04 21.22 1.48
CA PHE A 209 -6.92 21.36 2.40
C PHE A 209 -5.57 20.86 1.85
N PHE A 210 -5.56 20.09 0.78
CA PHE A 210 -4.33 19.65 0.12
C PHE A 210 -3.91 20.69 -0.92
N HIS A 211 -2.82 21.40 -0.70
CA HIS A 211 -2.40 22.51 -1.55
C HIS A 211 -1.33 22.07 -2.55
N ASP A 212 -1.40 22.59 -3.78
CA ASP A 212 -0.52 22.20 -4.89
C ASP A 212 0.94 22.64 -4.64
N THR A 213 1.18 23.95 -4.57
CA THR A 213 2.53 24.51 -4.38
C THR A 213 2.49 25.72 -3.45
N PRO A 214 3.59 26.03 -2.72
CA PRO A 214 3.70 27.27 -1.95
C PRO A 214 3.51 28.51 -2.84
N GLN A 215 4.06 28.49 -4.06
CA GLN A 215 3.97 29.62 -5.00
C GLN A 215 2.52 29.91 -5.41
N SER A 216 1.67 28.89 -5.55
CA SER A 216 0.25 29.06 -5.84
C SER A 216 -0.52 29.77 -4.71
N LYS A 217 0.11 29.93 -3.55
CA LYS A 217 -0.40 30.64 -2.37
C LYS A 217 0.34 31.96 -2.10
N GLY A 218 1.14 32.45 -3.06
CA GLY A 218 1.92 33.68 -2.91
C GLY A 218 3.09 33.57 -1.93
N LEU A 219 3.59 32.36 -1.70
CA LEU A 219 4.75 32.10 -0.85
C LEU A 219 5.98 31.73 -1.68
N PRO A 220 7.20 32.00 -1.22
CA PRO A 220 8.41 31.59 -1.91
C PRO A 220 8.51 30.05 -1.96
N PRO A 221 9.25 29.47 -2.91
CA PRO A 221 9.55 28.04 -2.94
C PRO A 221 10.32 27.64 -1.68
N VAL A 222 9.97 26.49 -1.09
CA VAL A 222 10.61 25.99 0.13
C VAL A 222 12.03 25.46 -0.16
N ASN A 223 12.22 24.88 -1.32
CA ASN A 223 13.52 24.42 -1.82
C ASN A 223 13.95 25.32 -2.96
N ALA A 224 15.25 25.65 -3.04
CA ALA A 224 15.80 26.35 -4.18
C ALA A 224 15.43 25.60 -5.47
N PRO A 225 15.11 26.32 -6.57
CA PRO A 225 14.89 25.66 -7.85
C PRO A 225 16.10 24.79 -8.15
N LYS A 226 15.91 23.47 -8.18
CA LYS A 226 16.97 22.60 -8.70
C LYS A 226 17.10 22.98 -10.17
N GLU A 227 18.19 23.66 -10.53
CA GLU A 227 18.54 23.80 -11.94
C GLU A 227 18.41 22.41 -12.55
N LYS A 228 17.64 22.30 -13.62
CA LYS A 228 17.63 21.09 -14.43
C LYS A 228 19.03 20.98 -15.01
N LYS A 229 19.92 20.33 -14.25
CA LYS A 229 21.23 20.00 -14.75
C LYS A 229 20.97 19.14 -15.98
N VAL A 230 21.19 19.72 -17.15
CA VAL A 230 21.18 18.94 -18.39
C VAL A 230 22.32 17.96 -18.20
N MET A 231 21.97 16.69 -17.99
CA MET A 231 22.99 15.66 -17.84
C MET A 231 23.86 15.67 -19.09
N SER A 232 25.15 15.69 -18.91
CA SER A 232 26.09 15.54 -20.02
C SER A 232 25.86 14.18 -20.71
N ALA A 233 26.28 14.02 -21.93
CA ALA A 233 26.16 12.74 -22.64
C ALA A 233 26.83 11.60 -21.87
N LEU A 234 27.96 11.90 -21.19
CA LEU A 234 28.66 10.95 -20.31
C LEU A 234 27.79 10.55 -19.09
N GLU A 235 27.25 11.53 -18.36
CA GLU A 235 26.36 11.28 -17.20
C GLU A 235 25.12 10.48 -17.61
N THR A 236 24.54 10.76 -18.78
CA THR A 236 23.40 9.99 -19.33
C THR A 236 23.80 8.55 -19.62
N THR A 237 25.00 8.33 -20.19
CA THR A 237 25.51 6.99 -20.49
C THR A 237 25.78 6.19 -19.21
N GLU A 238 26.39 6.82 -18.20
CA GLU A 238 26.61 6.21 -16.88
C GLU A 238 25.30 5.87 -16.17
N PHE A 239 24.30 6.77 -16.21
CA PHE A 239 22.99 6.53 -15.67
C PHE A 239 22.29 5.32 -16.33
N ASN A 240 22.30 5.25 -17.66
CA ASN A 240 21.74 4.12 -18.41
C ASN A 240 22.49 2.81 -18.13
N ARG A 241 23.81 2.87 -17.96
CA ARG A 241 24.64 1.72 -17.59
C ARG A 241 24.28 1.21 -16.19
N ALA A 242 24.11 2.11 -15.22
CA ALA A 242 23.70 1.76 -13.86
C ALA A 242 22.30 1.14 -13.82
N GLN A 243 21.33 1.65 -14.58
CA GLN A 243 20.00 1.05 -14.68
C GLN A 243 20.06 -0.35 -15.30
N LYS A 244 20.85 -0.56 -16.36
CA LYS A 244 21.06 -1.89 -16.94
C LYS A 244 21.72 -2.86 -15.96
N ALA A 245 22.66 -2.37 -15.13
CA ALA A 245 23.30 -3.18 -14.09
C ALA A 245 22.29 -3.67 -13.06
N VAL A 246 21.36 -2.82 -12.61
CA VAL A 246 20.25 -3.22 -11.71
C VAL A 246 19.40 -4.33 -12.35
N LEU A 247 18.97 -4.17 -13.61
CA LEU A 247 18.15 -5.17 -14.30
C LEU A 247 18.88 -6.51 -14.53
N ARG A 248 20.21 -6.50 -14.55
CA ARG A 248 21.05 -7.69 -14.69
C ARG A 248 21.53 -8.28 -13.38
N SER A 249 21.30 -7.60 -12.27
CA SER A 249 21.76 -8.03 -10.94
C SER A 249 20.92 -9.19 -10.38
N PRO A 250 21.48 -10.41 -10.21
CA PRO A 250 20.74 -11.51 -9.59
C PRO A 250 20.27 -11.18 -8.18
N ALA A 251 21.08 -10.42 -7.42
CA ALA A 251 20.74 -10.02 -6.05
C ALA A 251 19.45 -9.16 -6.01
N ILE A 252 19.25 -8.25 -6.96
CA ILE A 252 18.03 -7.45 -7.06
C ILE A 252 16.82 -8.33 -7.39
N TRP A 253 16.96 -9.31 -8.29
CA TRP A 253 15.86 -10.22 -8.62
C TRP A 253 15.52 -11.18 -7.48
N ILE A 254 16.51 -11.69 -6.75
CA ILE A 254 16.29 -12.50 -5.53
C ILE A 254 15.57 -11.67 -4.48
N LEU A 255 16.00 -10.42 -4.26
CA LEU A 255 15.32 -9.52 -3.33
C LEU A 255 13.89 -9.18 -3.78
N ALA A 256 13.69 -8.96 -5.08
CA ALA A 256 12.37 -8.72 -5.66
C ALA A 256 11.43 -9.92 -5.45
N LEU A 257 11.95 -11.14 -5.62
CA LEU A 257 11.20 -12.38 -5.36
C LEU A 257 10.92 -12.55 -3.85
N SER A 258 11.91 -12.27 -2.98
CA SER A 258 11.71 -12.26 -1.52
C SER A 258 10.59 -11.28 -1.13
N SER A 259 10.60 -10.08 -1.69
CA SER A 259 9.55 -9.08 -1.45
C SER A 259 8.19 -9.52 -2.00
N ALA A 260 8.14 -10.18 -3.16
CA ALA A 260 6.90 -10.74 -3.71
C ALA A 260 6.29 -11.78 -2.76
N PHE A 261 7.08 -12.71 -2.24
CA PHE A 261 6.62 -13.70 -1.27
C PHE A 261 6.20 -13.08 0.08
N MET A 262 6.88 -12.02 0.53
CA MET A 262 6.43 -11.26 1.69
C MET A 262 5.07 -10.60 1.44
N TYR A 263 4.83 -10.07 0.23
CA TYR A 263 3.53 -9.51 -0.15
C TYR A 263 2.44 -10.58 -0.25
N ILE A 264 2.76 -11.80 -0.71
CA ILE A 264 1.85 -12.95 -0.65
C ILE A 264 1.42 -13.19 0.79
N SER A 265 2.35 -13.29 1.74
CA SER A 265 2.07 -13.45 3.17
C SER A 265 1.24 -12.31 3.75
N ARG A 266 1.59 -11.06 3.41
CA ARG A 266 0.86 -9.87 3.86
C ARG A 266 -0.59 -9.87 3.41
N TYR A 267 -0.82 -10.06 2.11
CA TYR A 267 -2.16 -9.99 1.54
C TYR A 267 -2.98 -11.26 1.79
N ALA A 268 -2.35 -12.39 2.15
CA ALA A 268 -3.04 -13.54 2.70
C ALA A 268 -3.94 -13.13 3.88
N VAL A 269 -3.34 -12.45 4.87
CA VAL A 269 -4.05 -11.96 6.05
C VAL A 269 -4.98 -10.78 5.71
N ASN A 270 -4.47 -9.77 4.99
CA ASN A 270 -5.26 -8.57 4.70
C ASN A 270 -6.46 -8.82 3.79
N SER A 271 -6.35 -9.73 2.83
CA SER A 271 -7.39 -9.95 1.82
C SER A 271 -8.34 -11.10 2.18
N TRP A 272 -7.83 -12.15 2.84
CA TRP A 272 -8.58 -13.36 3.15
C TRP A 272 -8.63 -13.69 4.64
N GLY A 273 -7.95 -12.94 5.51
CA GLY A 273 -7.90 -13.23 6.94
C GLY A 273 -9.25 -13.14 7.62
N ILE A 274 -10.10 -12.18 7.23
CA ILE A 274 -11.47 -12.06 7.76
C ILE A 274 -12.29 -13.29 7.32
N PHE A 275 -12.27 -13.60 6.02
CA PHE A 275 -12.94 -14.79 5.48
C PHE A 275 -12.50 -16.07 6.19
N TYR A 276 -11.18 -16.23 6.44
CA TYR A 276 -10.64 -17.37 7.17
C TYR A 276 -11.17 -17.46 8.60
N LEU A 277 -11.19 -16.35 9.32
CA LEU A 277 -11.71 -16.31 10.70
C LEU A 277 -13.20 -16.65 10.77
N GLU A 278 -13.98 -16.14 9.82
CA GLU A 278 -15.42 -16.42 9.74
C GLU A 278 -15.70 -17.89 9.33
N ALA A 279 -15.04 -18.34 8.24
CA ALA A 279 -15.32 -19.66 7.66
C ALA A 279 -14.72 -20.82 8.45
N GLN A 280 -13.48 -20.67 8.96
CA GLN A 280 -12.73 -21.75 9.62
C GLN A 280 -12.89 -21.73 11.13
N LYS A 281 -12.88 -20.54 11.75
CA LYS A 281 -12.93 -20.42 13.21
C LYS A 281 -14.31 -20.03 13.75
N GLY A 282 -15.24 -19.58 12.89
CA GLY A 282 -16.60 -19.24 13.30
C GLY A 282 -16.74 -17.91 14.04
N TYR A 283 -15.81 -16.98 13.84
CA TYR A 283 -15.95 -15.61 14.35
C TYR A 283 -17.04 -14.83 13.62
N SER A 284 -17.65 -13.86 14.30
CA SER A 284 -18.48 -12.86 13.63
C SER A 284 -17.62 -11.96 12.71
N THR A 285 -18.22 -11.36 11.68
CA THR A 285 -17.55 -10.39 10.81
C THR A 285 -16.88 -9.27 11.60
N LEU A 286 -17.52 -8.82 12.67
CA LEU A 286 -17.00 -7.74 13.51
C LEU A 286 -15.77 -8.18 14.30
N ASP A 287 -15.83 -9.35 14.97
CA ASP A 287 -14.70 -9.87 15.75
C ASP A 287 -13.51 -10.24 14.85
N ALA A 288 -13.80 -10.89 13.72
CA ALA A 288 -12.77 -11.21 12.70
C ALA A 288 -12.07 -9.95 12.20
N SER A 289 -12.83 -8.92 11.86
CA SER A 289 -12.29 -7.64 11.39
C SER A 289 -11.52 -6.92 12.49
N PHE A 290 -11.98 -6.97 13.73
CA PHE A 290 -11.27 -6.40 14.87
C PHE A 290 -9.90 -7.07 15.07
N ILE A 291 -9.84 -8.42 15.05
CA ILE A 291 -8.59 -9.18 15.15
C ILE A 291 -7.63 -8.78 14.03
N ILE A 292 -8.09 -8.72 12.78
CA ILE A 292 -7.23 -8.32 11.65
C ILE A 292 -6.77 -6.85 11.78
N SER A 293 -7.62 -5.96 12.31
CA SER A 293 -7.26 -4.54 12.51
C SER A 293 -6.06 -4.36 13.46
N ILE A 294 -5.87 -5.27 14.42
CA ILE A 294 -4.71 -5.27 15.33
C ILE A 294 -3.41 -5.32 14.53
N SER A 295 -3.34 -6.14 13.48
CA SER A 295 -2.14 -6.23 12.64
C SER A 295 -1.81 -4.89 11.95
N SER A 296 -2.82 -4.14 11.53
CA SER A 296 -2.63 -2.84 10.89
C SER A 296 -2.11 -1.79 11.88
N VAL A 297 -2.68 -1.75 13.08
CA VAL A 297 -2.21 -0.84 14.15
C VAL A 297 -0.78 -1.17 14.56
N CYS A 298 -0.48 -2.44 14.80
CA CYS A 298 0.86 -2.92 15.14
C CYS A 298 1.87 -2.74 14.00
N GLY A 299 1.40 -2.74 12.74
CA GLY A 299 2.20 -2.43 11.56
C GLY A 299 2.78 -1.01 11.58
N ILE A 300 2.05 -0.04 12.16
CA ILE A 300 2.58 1.32 12.36
C ILE A 300 3.83 1.27 13.26
N VAL A 301 3.72 0.55 14.37
CA VAL A 301 4.83 0.38 15.32
C VAL A 301 6.02 -0.30 14.64
N GLY A 302 5.78 -1.38 13.90
CA GLY A 302 6.81 -2.11 13.15
C GLY A 302 7.54 -1.20 12.14
N THR A 303 6.79 -0.43 11.36
CA THR A 303 7.34 0.50 10.38
C THR A 303 8.19 1.59 11.04
N MET A 304 7.74 2.17 12.15
CA MET A 304 8.48 3.19 12.89
C MET A 304 9.74 2.62 13.55
N LEU A 305 9.65 1.41 14.11
CA LEU A 305 10.78 0.74 14.75
C LEU A 305 11.85 0.29 13.77
N SER A 306 11.51 0.05 12.50
CA SER A 306 12.44 -0.52 11.51
C SER A 306 13.75 0.24 11.40
N GLY A 307 13.70 1.57 11.31
CA GLY A 307 14.90 2.43 11.25
C GLY A 307 15.71 2.40 12.55
N VAL A 308 15.04 2.53 13.70
CA VAL A 308 15.69 2.53 15.02
C VAL A 308 16.36 1.18 15.30
N VAL A 309 15.66 0.08 15.01
CA VAL A 309 16.18 -1.28 15.17
C VAL A 309 17.42 -1.48 14.30
N SER A 310 17.35 -1.15 13.01
CA SER A 310 18.46 -1.29 12.10
C SER A 310 19.68 -0.45 12.54
N ASP A 311 19.47 0.82 12.81
CA ASP A 311 20.58 1.77 12.98
C ASP A 311 21.21 1.67 14.37
N ARG A 312 20.39 1.56 15.43
CA ARG A 312 20.89 1.53 16.82
C ARG A 312 21.27 0.15 17.31
N LEU A 313 20.45 -0.89 17.06
CA LEU A 313 20.70 -2.24 17.59
C LEU A 313 21.64 -3.03 16.69
N PHE A 314 21.53 -2.88 15.36
CA PHE A 314 22.29 -3.69 14.40
C PHE A 314 23.31 -2.88 13.59
N LYS A 315 23.67 -1.65 14.01
CA LYS A 315 24.71 -0.81 13.39
C LYS A 315 24.54 -0.63 11.88
N GLY A 316 23.31 -0.44 11.42
CA GLY A 316 22.95 -0.29 10.01
C GLY A 316 22.87 -1.60 9.22
N ARG A 317 23.12 -2.76 9.85
CA ARG A 317 22.93 -4.07 9.21
C ARG A 317 21.44 -4.38 9.14
N ARG A 318 20.89 -4.56 7.93
CA ARG A 318 19.44 -4.80 7.73
C ARG A 318 19.10 -6.27 7.63
N ASN A 319 20.08 -7.11 7.38
CA ASN A 319 19.90 -8.57 7.17
C ASN A 319 19.44 -9.28 8.44
N VAL A 320 20.07 -8.95 9.60
CA VAL A 320 19.74 -9.58 10.88
C VAL A 320 18.31 -9.28 11.30
N PRO A 321 17.85 -8.00 11.37
CA PRO A 321 16.45 -7.73 11.68
C PRO A 321 15.50 -8.28 10.63
N ALA A 322 15.84 -8.29 9.34
CA ALA A 322 15.00 -8.91 8.32
C ALA A 322 14.79 -10.42 8.59
N LEU A 323 15.84 -11.15 9.01
CA LEU A 323 15.72 -12.55 9.41
C LEU A 323 14.83 -12.72 10.66
N ILE A 324 15.10 -11.95 11.72
CA ILE A 324 14.35 -12.05 12.98
C ILE A 324 12.86 -11.82 12.73
N PHE A 325 12.53 -10.71 12.06
CA PHE A 325 11.13 -10.37 11.79
C PHE A 325 10.48 -11.24 10.71
N GLY A 326 11.27 -11.82 9.78
CA GLY A 326 10.81 -12.85 8.87
C GLY A 326 10.39 -14.14 9.58
N LEU A 327 11.21 -14.61 10.52
CA LEU A 327 10.87 -15.77 11.36
C LEU A 327 9.69 -15.44 12.30
N THR A 328 9.64 -14.25 12.89
CA THR A 328 8.50 -13.80 13.70
C THR A 328 7.21 -13.80 12.89
N ASN A 329 7.25 -13.32 11.63
CA ASN A 329 6.11 -13.33 10.72
C ASN A 329 5.63 -14.74 10.40
N THR A 330 6.57 -15.67 10.14
CA THR A 330 6.25 -17.08 9.89
C THR A 330 5.64 -17.73 11.13
N LEU A 331 6.21 -17.50 12.32
CA LEU A 331 5.66 -17.97 13.58
C LEU A 331 4.27 -17.43 13.85
N ALA A 332 4.04 -16.15 13.60
CA ALA A 332 2.73 -15.51 13.74
C ALA A 332 1.68 -16.19 12.86
N LEU A 333 2.01 -16.50 11.60
CA LEU A 333 1.12 -17.24 10.71
C LEU A 333 0.88 -18.68 11.18
N CYS A 334 1.90 -19.36 11.69
CA CYS A 334 1.71 -20.69 12.28
C CYS A 334 0.73 -20.65 13.47
N LEU A 335 0.88 -19.67 14.37
CA LEU A 335 -0.05 -19.49 15.49
C LEU A 335 -1.47 -19.17 15.03
N PHE A 336 -1.61 -18.31 14.02
CA PHE A 336 -2.90 -17.88 13.50
C PHE A 336 -3.63 -19.00 12.76
N LEU A 337 -2.93 -19.77 11.92
CA LEU A 337 -3.52 -20.71 10.97
C LEU A 337 -3.58 -22.16 11.48
N LEU A 338 -2.61 -22.59 12.30
CA LEU A 338 -2.51 -24.00 12.71
C LEU A 338 -3.17 -24.29 14.06
N VAL A 339 -3.51 -23.27 14.87
CA VAL A 339 -4.25 -23.49 16.12
C VAL A 339 -5.73 -23.50 15.83
N PRO A 340 -6.40 -24.65 16.01
CA PRO A 340 -7.83 -24.78 15.71
C PRO A 340 -8.70 -24.13 16.80
N GLY A 341 -9.92 -23.78 16.44
CA GLY A 341 -10.93 -23.24 17.37
C GLY A 341 -10.85 -21.74 17.61
N VAL A 342 -11.77 -21.24 18.42
CA VAL A 342 -11.90 -19.82 18.75
C VAL A 342 -11.04 -19.48 19.96
N HIS A 343 -9.92 -18.83 19.73
CA HIS A 343 -9.00 -18.37 20.77
C HIS A 343 -8.66 -16.90 20.58
N PHE A 344 -9.59 -16.01 20.90
CA PHE A 344 -9.49 -14.58 20.62
C PHE A 344 -8.13 -13.96 21.00
N TRP A 345 -7.63 -14.22 22.22
CA TRP A 345 -6.37 -13.64 22.68
C TRP A 345 -5.15 -14.21 21.96
N LEU A 346 -5.19 -15.45 21.52
CA LEU A 346 -4.10 -16.06 20.75
C LEU A 346 -4.07 -15.54 19.32
N ASP A 347 -5.26 -15.41 18.70
CA ASP A 347 -5.41 -14.82 17.37
C ASP A 347 -4.99 -13.34 17.39
N ALA A 348 -5.36 -12.59 18.44
CA ALA A 348 -4.92 -11.22 18.65
C ALA A 348 -3.38 -11.13 18.81
N LEU A 349 -2.76 -12.01 19.62
CA LEU A 349 -1.31 -12.07 19.79
C LEU A 349 -0.62 -12.40 18.46
N ALA A 350 -1.16 -13.35 17.69
CA ALA A 350 -0.62 -13.66 16.37
C ALA A 350 -0.67 -12.42 15.46
N MET A 351 -1.75 -11.62 15.49
CA MET A 351 -1.87 -10.39 14.71
C MET A 351 -0.95 -9.27 15.21
N VAL A 352 -0.65 -9.19 16.50
CA VAL A 352 0.38 -8.27 17.02
C VAL A 352 1.76 -8.62 16.42
N LEU A 353 2.17 -9.89 16.53
CA LEU A 353 3.46 -10.36 16.00
C LEU A 353 3.54 -10.19 14.47
N PHE A 354 2.47 -10.55 13.77
CA PHE A 354 2.36 -10.40 12.33
C PHE A 354 2.47 -8.94 11.91
N GLY A 355 1.72 -8.03 12.54
CA GLY A 355 1.71 -6.60 12.20
C GLY A 355 3.09 -5.97 12.38
N ILE A 356 3.74 -6.19 13.54
CA ILE A 356 5.10 -5.68 13.80
C ILE A 356 6.07 -6.26 12.75
N GLY A 357 6.03 -7.58 12.54
CA GLY A 357 6.89 -8.27 11.59
C GLY A 357 6.76 -7.72 10.16
N ILE A 358 5.54 -7.64 9.65
CA ILE A 358 5.25 -7.11 8.31
C ILE A 358 5.65 -5.63 8.19
N GLY A 359 5.38 -4.82 9.22
CA GLY A 359 5.77 -3.40 9.23
C GLY A 359 7.28 -3.20 9.04
N VAL A 360 8.09 -4.01 9.71
CA VAL A 360 9.56 -3.99 9.54
C VAL A 360 9.97 -4.54 8.17
N LEU A 361 9.40 -5.67 7.75
CA LEU A 361 9.76 -6.33 6.48
C LEU A 361 9.43 -5.47 5.26
N ILE A 362 8.32 -4.74 5.25
CA ILE A 362 7.99 -3.80 4.17
C ILE A 362 9.08 -2.75 4.00
N CYS A 363 9.61 -2.20 5.10
CA CYS A 363 10.68 -1.22 5.04
C CYS A 363 11.98 -1.82 4.49
N PHE A 364 12.33 -3.04 4.89
CA PHE A 364 13.59 -3.65 4.50
C PHE A 364 13.52 -4.31 3.13
N LEU A 365 12.66 -5.30 2.95
CA LEU A 365 12.56 -6.06 1.70
C LEU A 365 11.89 -5.24 0.59
N GLY A 366 10.90 -4.40 0.95
CA GLY A 366 10.20 -3.55 -0.01
C GLY A 366 10.97 -2.30 -0.44
N GLY A 367 12.04 -1.93 0.27
CA GLY A 367 12.72 -0.66 0.01
C GLY A 367 14.21 -0.62 0.34
N LEU A 368 14.55 -0.56 1.61
CA LEU A 368 15.89 -0.16 2.04
C LEU A 368 17.01 -1.10 1.56
N MET A 369 16.78 -2.42 1.56
CA MET A 369 17.78 -3.38 1.06
C MET A 369 18.01 -3.23 -0.45
N ALA A 370 16.98 -2.87 -1.23
CA ALA A 370 17.12 -2.60 -2.65
C ALA A 370 18.01 -1.38 -2.91
N VAL A 371 17.86 -0.34 -2.08
CA VAL A 371 18.70 0.87 -2.15
C VAL A 371 20.16 0.58 -1.78
N ASP A 372 20.37 -0.30 -0.79
CA ASP A 372 21.73 -0.66 -0.33
C ASP A 372 22.48 -1.53 -1.35
N ILE A 373 21.78 -2.39 -2.09
CA ILE A 373 22.36 -3.29 -3.10
C ILE A 373 22.57 -2.58 -4.45
N ALA A 374 21.76 -1.57 -4.76
CA ALA A 374 21.79 -0.87 -6.04
C ALA A 374 22.89 0.22 -6.07
N PRO A 375 23.43 0.53 -7.26
CA PRO A 375 24.23 1.74 -7.46
C PRO A 375 23.42 3.00 -7.06
N ARG A 376 24.07 3.98 -6.44
CA ARG A 376 23.42 5.20 -5.91
C ARG A 376 22.56 5.94 -6.93
N ASN A 377 23.00 5.98 -8.19
CA ASN A 377 22.30 6.64 -9.30
C ASN A 377 21.17 5.77 -9.93
N ALA A 378 20.98 4.52 -9.49
CA ALA A 378 19.97 3.60 -10.00
C ALA A 378 19.06 3.01 -8.91
N SER A 379 19.07 3.57 -7.69
CA SER A 379 18.20 3.11 -6.57
C SER A 379 16.72 3.13 -6.94
N GLY A 380 16.28 4.11 -7.73
CA GLY A 380 14.90 4.19 -8.22
C GLY A 380 14.50 3.00 -9.11
N ALA A 381 15.41 2.53 -9.97
CA ALA A 381 15.19 1.36 -10.81
C ALA A 381 15.04 0.09 -9.95
N ALA A 382 15.90 -0.08 -8.93
CA ALA A 382 15.83 -1.21 -8.01
C ALA A 382 14.49 -1.22 -7.23
N LEU A 383 14.07 -0.07 -6.68
CA LEU A 383 12.76 0.07 -6.03
C LEU A 383 11.60 -0.22 -6.97
N GLY A 384 11.74 0.16 -8.26
CA GLY A 384 10.76 -0.15 -9.30
C GLY A 384 10.60 -1.65 -9.53
N VAL A 385 11.71 -2.37 -9.71
CA VAL A 385 11.72 -3.84 -9.90
C VAL A 385 11.10 -4.54 -8.70
N VAL A 386 11.55 -4.22 -7.48
CA VAL A 386 11.03 -4.82 -6.25
C VAL A 386 9.54 -4.49 -6.07
N GLY A 387 9.15 -3.24 -6.32
CA GLY A 387 7.75 -2.82 -6.19
C GLY A 387 6.80 -3.52 -7.15
N ILE A 388 7.19 -3.69 -8.42
CA ILE A 388 6.38 -4.41 -9.42
C ILE A 388 6.25 -5.88 -9.02
N ALA A 389 7.34 -6.55 -8.66
CA ALA A 389 7.32 -7.94 -8.22
C ALA A 389 6.41 -8.14 -7.01
N SER A 390 6.45 -7.21 -6.04
CA SER A 390 5.58 -7.24 -4.85
C SER A 390 4.10 -7.19 -5.20
N TYR A 391 3.68 -6.30 -6.09
CA TYR A 391 2.27 -6.21 -6.49
C TYR A 391 1.81 -7.36 -7.40
N ILE A 392 2.71 -7.93 -8.22
CA ILE A 392 2.45 -9.18 -8.94
C ILE A 392 2.21 -10.30 -7.93
N GLY A 393 3.07 -10.42 -6.89
CA GLY A 393 2.88 -11.38 -5.81
C GLY A 393 1.52 -11.22 -5.11
N ALA A 394 1.13 -9.99 -4.79
CA ALA A 394 -0.16 -9.69 -4.18
C ALA A 394 -1.35 -10.12 -5.07
N GLY A 395 -1.28 -9.84 -6.37
CA GLY A 395 -2.33 -10.24 -7.30
C GLY A 395 -2.42 -11.77 -7.47
N LEU A 396 -1.28 -12.43 -7.63
CA LEU A 396 -1.24 -13.90 -7.72
C LEU A 396 -1.76 -14.57 -6.45
N GLN A 397 -1.42 -14.01 -5.28
CA GLN A 397 -1.93 -14.49 -4.00
C GLN A 397 -3.45 -14.48 -3.94
N ASP A 398 -4.10 -13.39 -4.39
CA ASP A 398 -5.55 -13.26 -4.28
C ASP A 398 -6.28 -14.30 -5.15
N VAL A 399 -5.82 -14.52 -6.40
CA VAL A 399 -6.34 -15.58 -7.29
C VAL A 399 -6.09 -16.96 -6.70
N MET A 400 -4.85 -17.26 -6.33
CA MET A 400 -4.49 -18.60 -5.80
C MET A 400 -5.25 -18.92 -4.52
N SER A 401 -5.45 -17.93 -3.65
CA SER A 401 -6.25 -18.13 -2.44
C SER A 401 -7.71 -18.44 -2.77
N GLY A 402 -8.33 -17.72 -3.69
CA GLY A 402 -9.70 -18.01 -4.13
C GLY A 402 -9.83 -19.43 -4.68
N ILE A 403 -8.93 -19.82 -5.59
CA ILE A 403 -8.93 -21.16 -6.19
C ILE A 403 -8.73 -22.26 -5.15
N LEU A 404 -7.78 -22.09 -4.23
CA LEU A 404 -7.48 -23.10 -3.21
C LEU A 404 -8.61 -23.21 -2.18
N ILE A 405 -9.26 -22.11 -1.79
CA ILE A 405 -10.39 -22.12 -0.85
C ILE A 405 -11.60 -22.80 -1.51
N GLU A 406 -11.96 -22.42 -2.74
CA GLU A 406 -13.10 -23.00 -3.45
C GLU A 406 -12.85 -24.48 -3.77
N GLY A 407 -11.64 -24.85 -4.18
CA GLY A 407 -11.28 -26.23 -4.52
C GLY A 407 -11.29 -27.20 -3.35
N GLN A 408 -11.31 -26.73 -2.12
CA GLN A 408 -11.40 -27.53 -0.89
C GLN A 408 -12.70 -27.31 -0.15
N LYS A 409 -13.70 -26.71 -0.81
CA LYS A 409 -15.04 -26.51 -0.26
C LYS A 409 -15.89 -27.78 -0.49
N THR A 410 -16.58 -28.20 0.55
CA THR A 410 -17.56 -29.28 0.51
C THR A 410 -18.88 -28.80 1.10
N VAL A 411 -20.00 -29.31 0.60
CA VAL A 411 -21.32 -28.97 1.14
C VAL A 411 -21.79 -30.11 2.04
N VAL A 412 -21.96 -29.83 3.33
CA VAL A 412 -22.45 -30.79 4.32
C VAL A 412 -23.76 -30.26 4.90
N ASN A 413 -24.83 -31.01 4.72
CA ASN A 413 -26.17 -30.63 5.18
C ASN A 413 -26.64 -29.24 4.69
N GLY A 414 -26.26 -28.86 3.48
CA GLY A 414 -26.60 -27.55 2.90
C GLY A 414 -25.74 -26.38 3.38
N THR A 415 -24.68 -26.64 4.16
CA THR A 415 -23.75 -25.63 4.66
C THR A 415 -22.38 -25.85 4.03
N ASP A 416 -21.73 -24.76 3.60
CA ASP A 416 -20.38 -24.79 3.08
C ASP A 416 -19.38 -25.07 4.20
N VAL A 417 -18.59 -26.12 4.04
CA VAL A 417 -17.49 -26.51 4.94
C VAL A 417 -16.19 -26.43 4.16
N TYR A 418 -15.21 -25.73 4.72
CA TYR A 418 -13.94 -25.48 4.07
C TYR A 418 -12.81 -26.26 4.74
N ASP A 419 -11.92 -26.84 3.93
CA ASP A 419 -10.63 -27.35 4.39
C ASP A 419 -9.52 -26.35 3.99
N PHE A 420 -8.98 -25.65 4.98
CA PHE A 420 -7.94 -24.65 4.77
C PHE A 420 -6.51 -25.24 4.76
N THR A 421 -6.34 -26.56 4.79
CA THR A 421 -5.00 -27.18 4.92
C THR A 421 -4.03 -26.71 3.84
N TYR A 422 -4.40 -26.79 2.56
CA TYR A 422 -3.51 -26.39 1.46
C TYR A 422 -3.20 -24.90 1.45
N ILE A 423 -4.20 -24.07 1.73
CA ILE A 423 -4.00 -22.62 1.74
C ILE A 423 -3.16 -22.16 2.93
N ASN A 424 -3.31 -22.79 4.10
CA ASN A 424 -2.48 -22.52 5.27
C ASN A 424 -0.99 -22.76 4.96
N TRP A 425 -0.68 -23.89 4.31
CA TRP A 425 0.69 -24.17 3.88
C TRP A 425 1.19 -23.24 2.78
N PHE A 426 0.32 -22.81 1.87
CA PHE A 426 0.68 -21.81 0.87
C PHE A 426 1.06 -20.47 1.51
N TRP A 427 0.29 -19.98 2.48
CA TRP A 427 0.56 -18.70 3.15
C TRP A 427 1.78 -18.77 4.09
N ILE A 428 1.92 -19.83 4.88
CA ILE A 428 3.09 -20.05 5.75
C ILE A 428 4.35 -20.27 4.90
N GLY A 429 4.24 -21.08 3.85
CA GLY A 429 5.32 -21.35 2.92
C GLY A 429 5.84 -20.11 2.24
N ALA A 430 4.94 -19.18 1.86
CA ALA A 430 5.31 -17.90 1.29
C ALA A 430 6.12 -17.05 2.28
N ALA A 431 5.69 -16.96 3.55
CA ALA A 431 6.43 -16.23 4.58
C ALA A 431 7.83 -16.80 4.82
N LEU A 432 7.93 -18.14 4.91
CA LEU A 432 9.21 -18.83 5.07
C LEU A 432 10.11 -18.63 3.85
N LEU A 433 9.58 -18.80 2.65
CA LEU A 433 10.35 -18.65 1.41
C LEU A 433 10.84 -17.20 1.21
N SER A 434 10.04 -16.21 1.57
CA SER A 434 10.48 -14.81 1.62
C SER A 434 11.72 -14.64 2.49
N THR A 435 11.69 -15.22 3.69
CA THR A 435 12.81 -15.14 4.65
C THR A 435 14.05 -15.87 4.12
N LEU A 436 13.89 -17.06 3.55
CA LEU A 436 14.99 -17.83 2.96
C LEU A 436 15.65 -17.12 1.78
N LEU A 437 14.84 -16.52 0.88
CA LEU A 437 15.34 -15.72 -0.24
C LEU A 437 16.11 -14.49 0.24
N ALA A 438 15.66 -13.83 1.31
CA ALA A 438 16.39 -12.71 1.91
C ALA A 438 17.78 -13.13 2.44
N LEU A 439 17.94 -14.37 2.91
CA LEU A 439 19.25 -14.91 3.32
C LEU A 439 20.22 -15.06 2.15
N LEU A 440 19.74 -15.37 0.94
CA LEU A 440 20.61 -15.50 -0.24
C LEU A 440 21.27 -14.17 -0.64
N VAL A 441 20.69 -13.04 -0.28
CA VAL A 441 21.26 -11.70 -0.53
C VAL A 441 21.97 -11.11 0.69
N TRP A 442 22.31 -11.95 1.71
CA TRP A 442 22.90 -11.52 2.99
C TRP A 442 24.13 -10.64 2.84
N ASN A 443 25.02 -10.97 1.92
CA ASN A 443 26.29 -10.27 1.68
C ASN A 443 26.29 -9.41 0.39
N ALA A 444 25.12 -9.26 -0.25
CA ALA A 444 25.04 -8.47 -1.47
C ALA A 444 25.31 -7.00 -1.15
N LYS A 445 26.23 -6.41 -1.90
CA LYS A 445 26.59 -4.98 -1.85
C LYS A 445 26.55 -4.41 -3.25
N ALA A 446 26.36 -3.09 -3.34
CA ALA A 446 26.54 -2.39 -4.59
C ALA A 446 27.96 -2.68 -5.14
N ASP A 447 28.04 -3.17 -6.37
CA ASP A 447 29.33 -3.34 -7.05
C ASP A 447 29.98 -1.96 -7.20
N THR A 448 30.99 -1.69 -6.39
CA THR A 448 31.84 -0.48 -6.46
C THR A 448 32.80 -0.53 -7.66
N ALA A 449 32.73 -1.56 -8.49
CA ALA A 449 33.65 -1.84 -9.58
C ALA A 449 33.44 -0.99 -10.87
N THR A 450 32.79 0.18 -10.78
CA THR A 450 32.64 1.08 -11.95
C THR A 450 33.14 2.50 -11.72
N THR A 451 34.09 2.66 -10.80
CA THR A 451 34.90 3.90 -10.69
C THR A 451 36.37 3.57 -10.94
N ASN A 452 36.71 3.18 -12.17
CA ASN A 452 38.02 3.27 -12.76
C ASN A 452 37.86 3.63 -14.22
#